data_834d45720c8703a0d49b036e6947f5ef
#
_entry.id   834d45720c8703a0d49b036e6947f5ef
#
_cell.length_a   1.000
_cell.length_b   1.000
_cell.length_c   1.000
_cell.angle_alpha   90.00
_cell.angle_beta   90.00
_cell.angle_gamma   90.00
#
_symmetry.space_group_name_H-M   'P 1'
#
loop_
_entity.id
_entity.type
_entity.pdbx_description
1 polymer ?
#
loop_
_entity_poly.entity_id
_entity_poly.type
_entity_poly.pdbx_seq_one_letter_code
_entity_poly.pdbx_strand_id
1 'polypeptide(L)'
;LANIARQNLAEWENVEVVTTTFEDFDAPASSIDVVVSATAFHWVNPNISFSKAARLLDEGGRLALITNAHSRGGTHAEERMAISIGDLHRRLASEIGEWHFPTAEEIRHRATEGGDIAAVWARVERKMPDAPSVEHLFGTPTVKTYPRMVTYRTDEFLAMLASQSQYAVMERARRDRLFDGIAALIDEHLDGTVTKEYVSVLAVAPRTGTTWAR
;
A
#
# COMPACT_ATOMS: atom_id res chain seq x y z
N LEU A 1 -14.14 -8.94 -6.81
CA LEU A 1 -12.88 -9.49 -6.27
C LEU A 1 -13.12 -10.78 -5.48
N ALA A 2 -14.05 -10.83 -4.50
CA ALA A 2 -14.28 -12.02 -3.66
C ALA A 2 -14.65 -13.27 -4.46
N ASN A 3 -15.48 -13.15 -5.51
CA ASN A 3 -15.83 -14.29 -6.36
C ASN A 3 -14.62 -14.86 -7.12
N ILE A 4 -13.74 -13.99 -7.60
CA ILE A 4 -12.49 -14.41 -8.25
C ILE A 4 -11.56 -15.09 -7.23
N ALA A 5 -11.47 -14.55 -6.01
CA ALA A 5 -10.69 -15.20 -4.95
C ALA A 5 -11.22 -16.60 -4.62
N ARG A 6 -12.55 -16.77 -4.49
CA ARG A 6 -13.17 -18.09 -4.27
C ARG A 6 -12.85 -19.07 -5.39
N GLN A 7 -12.88 -18.60 -6.65
CA GLN A 7 -12.55 -19.46 -7.80
C GLN A 7 -11.07 -19.88 -7.77
N ASN A 8 -10.17 -18.93 -7.52
CA ASN A 8 -8.71 -19.18 -7.52
C ASN A 8 -8.26 -20.04 -6.33
N LEU A 9 -9.01 -20.03 -5.25
CA LEU A 9 -8.67 -20.74 -4.01
C LEU A 9 -9.53 -21.97 -3.76
N ALA A 10 -10.36 -22.37 -4.73
CA ALA A 10 -11.32 -23.50 -4.59
C ALA A 10 -10.65 -24.84 -4.28
N GLU A 11 -9.39 -25.04 -4.66
CA GLU A 11 -8.63 -26.26 -4.40
C GLU A 11 -8.02 -26.34 -2.99
N TRP A 12 -8.11 -25.23 -2.22
CA TRP A 12 -7.52 -25.14 -0.87
C TRP A 12 -8.61 -25.29 0.18
N GLU A 13 -8.83 -26.53 0.67
CA GLU A 13 -9.87 -26.83 1.66
C GLU A 13 -9.75 -26.06 2.99
N ASN A 14 -8.55 -25.59 3.31
CA ASN A 14 -8.25 -24.80 4.52
C ASN A 14 -8.38 -23.30 4.32
N VAL A 15 -8.92 -22.83 3.20
CA VAL A 15 -9.10 -21.41 2.90
C VAL A 15 -10.57 -21.06 2.82
N GLU A 16 -10.98 -20.06 3.61
CA GLU A 16 -12.31 -19.46 3.55
C GLU A 16 -12.22 -18.03 3.01
N VAL A 17 -13.06 -17.66 2.04
CA VAL A 17 -13.18 -16.31 1.50
C VAL A 17 -14.45 -15.65 2.02
N VAL A 18 -14.30 -14.82 3.04
CA VAL A 18 -15.38 -14.03 3.64
C VAL A 18 -15.47 -12.66 2.99
N THR A 19 -16.69 -12.19 2.66
CA THR A 19 -16.92 -10.84 2.13
C THR A 19 -17.46 -9.96 3.24
N THR A 20 -16.55 -9.23 3.89
CA THR A 20 -16.86 -8.32 5.01
C THR A 20 -15.84 -7.19 5.06
N THR A 21 -16.12 -6.13 5.79
CA THR A 21 -15.10 -5.15 6.18
C THR A 21 -14.30 -5.71 7.36
N PHE A 22 -13.09 -5.18 7.59
CA PHE A 22 -12.35 -5.58 8.79
C PHE A 22 -13.07 -5.14 10.05
N GLU A 23 -13.79 -4.02 10.00
CA GLU A 23 -14.61 -3.49 11.08
C GLU A 23 -15.74 -4.44 11.49
N ASP A 24 -16.38 -5.08 10.53
CA ASP A 24 -17.53 -5.98 10.73
C ASP A 24 -17.11 -7.45 10.89
N PHE A 25 -15.87 -7.80 10.54
CA PHE A 25 -15.37 -9.16 10.73
C PHE A 25 -15.38 -9.51 12.21
N ASP A 26 -16.06 -10.61 12.55
CA ASP A 26 -16.15 -11.12 13.90
C ASP A 26 -15.47 -12.47 14.05
N ALA A 27 -14.69 -12.59 15.12
CA ALA A 27 -14.07 -13.82 15.57
C ALA A 27 -13.83 -13.71 17.09
N PRO A 28 -13.73 -14.83 17.81
CA PRO A 28 -13.41 -14.82 19.23
C PRO A 28 -12.11 -14.04 19.50
N ALA A 29 -12.05 -13.36 20.65
CA ALA A 29 -10.81 -12.76 21.09
C ALA A 29 -9.73 -13.83 21.28
N SER A 30 -8.48 -13.48 20.95
CA SER A 30 -7.33 -14.39 21.12
C SER A 30 -7.53 -15.74 20.39
N SER A 31 -7.95 -15.70 19.12
CA SER A 31 -8.22 -16.90 18.32
C SER A 31 -7.45 -16.95 17.00
N ILE A 32 -6.63 -15.95 16.70
CA ILE A 32 -5.92 -15.82 15.43
C ILE A 32 -4.41 -15.72 15.70
N ASP A 33 -3.62 -16.55 15.06
CA ASP A 33 -2.16 -16.55 15.18
C ASP A 33 -1.52 -15.37 14.44
N VAL A 34 -2.06 -15.02 13.27
CA VAL A 34 -1.50 -13.95 12.42
C VAL A 34 -2.61 -13.16 11.73
N VAL A 35 -2.58 -11.84 11.89
CA VAL A 35 -3.36 -10.91 11.06
C VAL A 35 -2.44 -10.32 10.00
N VAL A 36 -2.77 -10.50 8.73
CA VAL A 36 -2.00 -9.98 7.59
C VAL A 36 -2.84 -8.97 6.81
N SER A 37 -2.26 -7.82 6.53
CA SER A 37 -2.88 -6.86 5.61
C SER A 37 -1.89 -6.43 4.54
N ALA A 38 -2.25 -6.62 3.28
CA ALA A 38 -1.43 -6.24 2.13
C ALA A 38 -2.09 -5.08 1.38
N THR A 39 -1.49 -3.90 1.43
CA THR A 39 -1.92 -2.66 0.75
C THR A 39 -3.39 -2.28 1.03
N ALA A 40 -3.89 -2.61 2.22
CA ALA A 40 -5.29 -2.44 2.58
C ALA A 40 -5.53 -1.82 3.96
N PHE A 41 -4.59 -1.91 4.90
CA PHE A 41 -4.79 -1.49 6.29
C PHE A 41 -5.13 0.00 6.45
N HIS A 42 -4.68 0.84 5.52
CA HIS A 42 -4.99 2.27 5.49
C HIS A 42 -6.46 2.61 5.14
N TRP A 43 -7.25 1.61 4.73
CA TRP A 43 -8.71 1.75 4.52
C TRP A 43 -9.52 1.46 5.78
N VAL A 44 -8.90 0.80 6.77
CA VAL A 44 -9.56 0.46 8.03
C VAL A 44 -9.63 1.72 8.92
N ASN A 45 -10.74 1.89 9.63
CA ASN A 45 -10.89 3.00 10.57
C ASN A 45 -9.72 3.04 11.58
N PRO A 46 -8.90 4.10 11.59
CA PRO A 46 -7.69 4.18 12.40
C PRO A 46 -7.94 4.07 13.91
N ASN A 47 -9.14 4.47 14.38
CA ASN A 47 -9.48 4.41 15.80
C ASN A 47 -9.65 2.98 16.32
N ILE A 48 -9.89 2.01 15.43
CA ILE A 48 -10.16 0.61 15.81
C ILE A 48 -9.20 -0.39 15.18
N SER A 49 -8.48 -0.02 14.13
CA SER A 49 -7.68 -0.93 13.31
C SER A 49 -6.69 -1.75 14.13
N PHE A 50 -5.84 -1.10 14.90
CA PHE A 50 -4.81 -1.76 15.71
C PHE A 50 -5.40 -2.46 16.93
N SER A 51 -6.36 -1.84 17.64
CA SER A 51 -7.00 -2.41 18.80
C SER A 51 -7.80 -3.67 18.45
N LYS A 52 -8.50 -3.66 17.30
CA LYS A 52 -9.20 -4.84 16.81
C LYS A 52 -8.24 -5.95 16.40
N ALA A 53 -7.15 -5.64 15.70
CA ALA A 53 -6.13 -6.62 15.36
C ALA A 53 -5.53 -7.26 16.62
N ALA A 54 -5.20 -6.45 17.64
CA ALA A 54 -4.68 -6.95 18.92
C ALA A 54 -5.70 -7.82 19.66
N ARG A 55 -7.00 -7.48 19.64
CA ARG A 55 -8.07 -8.29 20.26
C ARG A 55 -8.18 -9.68 19.62
N LEU A 56 -8.08 -9.73 18.30
CA LEU A 56 -8.23 -10.98 17.54
C LEU A 56 -7.03 -11.91 17.68
N LEU A 57 -5.83 -11.35 17.77
CA LEU A 57 -4.59 -12.12 17.86
C LEU A 57 -4.51 -12.89 19.18
N ASP A 58 -3.99 -14.12 19.12
CA ASP A 58 -3.67 -14.91 20.30
C ASP A 58 -2.40 -14.40 21.01
N GLU A 59 -2.08 -14.95 22.19
CA GLU A 59 -0.85 -14.63 22.90
C GLU A 59 0.37 -15.02 22.06
N GLY A 60 1.25 -14.05 21.80
CA GLY A 60 2.37 -14.24 20.86
C GLY A 60 2.00 -14.18 19.38
N GLY A 61 0.73 -14.03 19.05
CA GLY A 61 0.27 -13.78 17.68
C GLY A 61 0.86 -12.50 17.09
N ARG A 62 0.82 -12.35 15.76
CA ARG A 62 1.55 -11.29 15.04
C ARG A 62 0.65 -10.51 14.09
N LEU A 63 0.82 -9.18 14.10
CA LEU A 63 0.30 -8.31 13.05
C LEU A 63 1.38 -8.13 11.99
N ALA A 64 1.07 -8.45 10.73
CA ALA A 64 1.94 -8.27 9.58
C ALA A 64 1.32 -7.30 8.59
N LEU A 65 1.96 -6.15 8.40
CA LEU A 65 1.53 -5.12 7.46
C LEU A 65 2.48 -5.08 6.27
N ILE A 66 1.92 -5.19 5.06
CA ILE A 66 2.66 -5.18 3.81
C ILE A 66 2.16 -4.01 2.97
N THR A 67 3.08 -3.21 2.44
CA THR A 67 2.74 -2.20 1.43
C THR A 67 3.74 -2.21 0.29
N ASN A 68 3.26 -1.84 -0.90
CA ASN A 68 4.10 -1.58 -2.06
C ASN A 68 4.20 -0.06 -2.24
N ALA A 69 5.27 0.52 -1.70
CA ALA A 69 5.51 1.93 -1.86
C ALA A 69 6.06 2.22 -3.27
N HIS A 70 5.42 3.17 -3.95
CA HIS A 70 5.89 3.65 -5.24
C HIS A 70 7.07 4.60 -5.01
N SER A 71 8.20 4.34 -5.67
CA SER A 71 9.31 5.28 -5.71
C SER A 71 9.36 6.02 -7.03
N ARG A 72 10.00 7.18 -7.04
CA ARG A 72 10.40 7.83 -8.28
C ARG A 72 11.58 7.06 -8.88
N GLY A 73 11.71 7.09 -10.22
CA GLY A 73 12.78 6.40 -10.93
C GLY A 73 14.17 6.87 -10.52
N GLY A 74 15.17 6.04 -10.77
CA GLY A 74 16.56 6.25 -10.35
C GLY A 74 17.44 6.92 -11.42
N THR A 75 16.96 7.11 -12.66
CA THR A 75 17.70 7.76 -13.74
C THR A 75 17.27 9.21 -13.92
N HIS A 76 18.17 10.07 -14.44
CA HIS A 76 17.82 11.46 -14.78
C HIS A 76 16.68 11.56 -15.80
N ALA A 77 16.54 10.59 -16.73
CA ALA A 77 15.44 10.56 -17.68
C ALA A 77 14.10 10.31 -16.96
N GLU A 78 14.07 9.34 -16.05
CA GLU A 78 12.88 9.00 -15.26
C GLU A 78 12.51 10.12 -14.27
N GLU A 79 13.49 10.83 -13.70
CA GLU A 79 13.24 12.02 -12.87
C GLU A 79 12.59 13.15 -13.67
N ARG A 80 13.12 13.47 -14.85
CA ARG A 80 12.51 14.48 -15.76
C ARG A 80 11.11 14.08 -16.16
N MET A 81 10.90 12.80 -16.50
CA MET A 81 9.59 12.26 -16.82
C MET A 81 8.60 12.42 -15.64
N ALA A 82 9.02 12.07 -14.42
CA ALA A 82 8.18 12.22 -13.24
C ALA A 82 7.75 13.68 -13.03
N ILE A 83 8.63 14.65 -13.29
CA ILE A 83 8.30 16.08 -13.25
C ILE A 83 7.28 16.43 -14.32
N SER A 84 7.49 15.99 -15.57
CA SER A 84 6.57 16.27 -16.70
C SER A 84 5.19 15.63 -16.50
N ILE A 85 5.14 14.40 -15.97
CA ILE A 85 3.88 13.75 -15.57
C ILE A 85 3.23 14.53 -14.43
N GLY A 86 4.00 15.02 -13.43
CA GLY A 86 3.50 15.87 -12.37
C GLY A 86 2.87 17.17 -12.89
N ASP A 87 3.46 17.78 -13.92
CA ASP A 87 2.91 18.97 -14.59
C ASP A 87 1.58 18.68 -15.30
N LEU A 88 1.49 17.51 -15.96
CA LEU A 88 0.22 17.05 -16.56
C LEU A 88 -0.86 16.84 -15.48
N HIS A 89 -0.52 16.20 -14.36
CA HIS A 89 -1.46 16.02 -13.25
C HIS A 89 -1.94 17.35 -12.69
N ARG A 90 -1.06 18.30 -12.42
CA ARG A 90 -1.45 19.64 -11.93
C ARG A 90 -2.41 20.35 -12.88
N ARG A 91 -2.24 20.19 -14.20
CA ARG A 91 -3.10 20.85 -15.20
C ARG A 91 -4.42 20.12 -15.44
N LEU A 92 -4.40 18.78 -15.47
CA LEU A 92 -5.52 17.97 -15.92
C LEU A 92 -6.19 17.17 -14.80
N ALA A 93 -5.56 17.02 -13.64
CA ALA A 93 -6.00 16.13 -12.59
C ALA A 93 -5.60 16.62 -11.18
N SER A 94 -5.73 17.93 -10.93
CA SER A 94 -5.30 18.57 -9.66
C SER A 94 -5.96 17.97 -8.42
N GLU A 95 -7.14 17.37 -8.55
CA GLU A 95 -7.84 16.68 -7.47
C GLU A 95 -7.19 15.37 -7.02
N ILE A 96 -6.32 14.77 -7.84
CA ILE A 96 -5.59 13.52 -7.46
C ILE A 96 -4.46 13.83 -6.46
N GLY A 97 -4.11 15.10 -6.28
CA GLY A 97 -3.00 15.52 -5.45
C GLY A 97 -1.67 15.55 -6.21
N GLU A 98 -0.60 15.77 -5.46
CA GLU A 98 0.73 15.88 -6.08
C GLU A 98 1.26 14.54 -6.56
N TRP A 99 1.77 14.52 -7.78
CA TRP A 99 2.54 13.41 -8.36
C TRP A 99 3.99 13.49 -7.84
N HIS A 100 4.14 13.24 -6.53
CA HIS A 100 5.44 13.26 -5.87
C HIS A 100 5.69 11.95 -5.15
N PHE A 101 6.68 11.20 -5.62
CA PHE A 101 7.09 9.95 -5.01
C PHE A 101 8.45 10.13 -4.32
N PRO A 102 8.67 9.54 -3.14
CA PRO A 102 9.98 9.48 -2.51
C PRO A 102 10.94 8.62 -3.32
N THR A 103 12.23 8.74 -3.06
CA THR A 103 13.21 7.76 -3.55
C THR A 103 13.07 6.43 -2.79
N ALA A 104 13.59 5.35 -3.36
CA ALA A 104 13.64 4.07 -2.67
C ALA A 104 14.45 4.13 -1.36
N GLU A 105 15.50 4.96 -1.33
CA GLU A 105 16.30 5.19 -0.13
C GLU A 105 15.50 5.91 0.97
N GLU A 106 14.76 6.94 0.63
CA GLU A 106 13.86 7.63 1.57
C GLU A 106 12.77 6.70 2.12
N ILE A 107 12.22 5.79 1.29
CA ILE A 107 11.25 4.79 1.76
C ILE A 107 11.91 3.84 2.76
N ARG A 108 13.10 3.31 2.43
CA ARG A 108 13.84 2.42 3.34
C ARG A 108 14.19 3.12 4.64
N HIS A 109 14.68 4.35 4.57
CA HIS A 109 15.00 5.14 5.76
C HIS A 109 13.77 5.30 6.66
N ARG A 110 12.66 5.79 6.13
CA ARG A 110 11.40 5.96 6.88
C ARG A 110 10.90 4.66 7.51
N ALA A 111 11.05 3.53 6.79
CA ALA A 111 10.62 2.22 7.27
C ALA A 111 11.46 1.76 8.48
N THR A 112 12.72 2.15 8.56
CA THR A 112 13.68 1.66 9.58
C THR A 112 13.99 2.66 10.69
N GLU A 113 13.35 3.83 10.73
CA GLU A 113 13.56 4.86 11.78
C GLU A 113 13.18 4.42 13.21
N GLY A 114 12.64 3.24 13.38
CA GLY A 114 12.19 2.73 14.69
C GLY A 114 10.77 3.19 15.06
N GLY A 115 10.41 3.02 16.34
CA GLY A 115 9.05 3.26 16.84
C GLY A 115 8.15 2.02 16.76
N ASP A 116 6.91 2.16 17.20
CA ASP A 116 5.92 1.08 17.13
C ASP A 116 5.41 0.83 15.69
N ILE A 117 4.62 -0.23 15.51
CA ILE A 117 4.12 -0.62 14.18
C ILE A 117 3.19 0.45 13.57
N ALA A 118 2.46 1.23 14.37
CA ALA A 118 1.63 2.32 13.86
C ALA A 118 2.49 3.47 13.34
N ALA A 119 3.56 3.84 14.05
CA ALA A 119 4.51 4.86 13.61
C ALA A 119 5.23 4.46 12.32
N VAL A 120 5.72 3.21 12.21
CA VAL A 120 6.31 2.68 10.98
C VAL A 120 5.31 2.75 9.84
N TRP A 121 4.08 2.29 10.05
CA TRP A 121 3.04 2.27 9.04
C TRP A 121 2.67 3.67 8.54
N ALA A 122 2.47 4.61 9.47
CA ALA A 122 2.15 6.00 9.15
C ALA A 122 3.23 6.68 8.28
N ARG A 123 4.51 6.46 8.59
CA ARG A 123 5.63 7.02 7.81
C ARG A 123 5.71 6.45 6.40
N VAL A 124 5.44 5.15 6.23
CA VAL A 124 5.54 4.48 4.93
C VAL A 124 4.32 4.78 4.05
N GLU A 125 3.11 4.66 4.60
CA GLU A 125 1.87 4.89 3.85
C GLU A 125 1.51 6.36 3.68
N ARG A 126 2.01 7.25 4.56
CA ARG A 126 1.73 8.70 4.52
C ARG A 126 0.25 9.07 4.54
N LYS A 127 -0.63 8.13 4.87
CA LYS A 127 -2.09 8.30 4.88
C LYS A 127 -2.68 8.32 6.29
N MET A 128 -1.86 8.11 7.31
CA MET A 128 -2.25 8.07 8.72
C MET A 128 -1.25 8.87 9.59
N PRO A 129 -1.11 10.18 9.38
CA PRO A 129 -0.07 10.97 10.06
C PRO A 129 -0.21 11.00 11.59
N ASP A 130 -1.41 10.83 12.11
CA ASP A 130 -1.74 10.97 13.53
C ASP A 130 -2.15 9.64 14.18
N ALA A 131 -1.61 8.51 13.70
CA ALA A 131 -1.88 7.21 14.34
C ALA A 131 -1.42 7.25 15.81
N PRO A 132 -2.30 6.94 16.77
CA PRO A 132 -1.92 6.91 18.18
C PRO A 132 -0.87 5.82 18.42
N SER A 133 0.02 6.01 19.42
CA SER A 133 0.97 4.96 19.80
C SER A 133 0.25 3.69 20.23
N VAL A 134 0.77 2.56 19.76
CA VAL A 134 0.22 1.23 20.02
C VAL A 134 1.22 0.31 20.73
N GLU A 135 2.23 0.88 21.38
CA GLU A 135 3.24 0.15 22.16
C GLU A 135 2.62 -0.71 23.28
N HIS A 136 1.46 -0.30 23.78
CA HIS A 136 0.69 -1.08 24.78
C HIS A 136 -0.02 -2.30 24.17
N LEU A 137 -0.14 -2.38 22.85
CA LEU A 137 -0.80 -3.47 22.11
C LEU A 137 0.20 -4.40 21.41
N PHE A 138 1.30 -3.83 20.94
CA PHE A 138 2.29 -4.53 20.11
C PHE A 138 3.71 -4.24 20.59
N GLY A 139 4.55 -5.26 20.56
CA GLY A 139 5.98 -5.12 20.77
C GLY A 139 6.69 -4.48 19.60
N THR A 140 8.00 -4.31 19.73
CA THR A 140 8.85 -3.70 18.68
C THR A 140 8.71 -4.43 17.34
N PRO A 141 8.38 -3.72 16.26
CA PRO A 141 8.24 -4.35 14.95
C PRO A 141 9.58 -4.75 14.35
N THR A 142 9.60 -5.89 13.68
CA THR A 142 10.66 -6.24 12.72
C THR A 142 10.25 -5.71 11.36
N VAL A 143 11.11 -4.90 10.74
CA VAL A 143 10.85 -4.31 9.42
C VAL A 143 11.84 -4.86 8.40
N LYS A 144 11.31 -5.28 7.25
CA LYS A 144 12.09 -5.68 6.07
C LYS A 144 11.62 -4.93 4.84
N THR A 145 12.55 -4.63 3.95
CA THR A 145 12.27 -3.94 2.68
C THR A 145 12.77 -4.77 1.51
N TYR A 146 11.98 -4.82 0.44
CA TYR A 146 12.29 -5.61 -0.75
C TYR A 146 12.16 -4.70 -1.98
N PRO A 147 13.28 -4.24 -2.56
CA PRO A 147 13.25 -3.45 -3.79
C PRO A 147 12.89 -4.33 -4.98
N ARG A 148 12.10 -3.78 -5.91
CA ARG A 148 11.71 -4.44 -7.15
C ARG A 148 11.69 -3.44 -8.29
N MET A 149 12.37 -3.75 -9.38
CA MET A 149 12.29 -3.01 -10.64
C MET A 149 11.27 -3.67 -11.57
N VAL A 150 10.42 -2.87 -12.19
CA VAL A 150 9.45 -3.32 -13.21
C VAL A 150 9.53 -2.39 -14.41
N THR A 151 9.79 -2.93 -15.56
CA THR A 151 9.74 -2.20 -16.82
C THR A 151 8.39 -2.42 -17.48
N TYR A 152 7.72 -1.34 -17.81
CA TYR A 152 6.43 -1.31 -18.48
C TYR A 152 6.58 -0.71 -19.87
N ARG A 153 5.91 -1.25 -20.85
CA ARG A 153 5.62 -0.53 -22.09
C ARG A 153 4.60 0.58 -21.81
N THR A 154 4.45 1.52 -22.72
CA THR A 154 3.50 2.65 -22.57
C THR A 154 2.09 2.16 -22.23
N ASP A 155 1.57 1.18 -22.99
CA ASP A 155 0.23 0.62 -22.76
C ASP A 155 0.08 -0.07 -21.40
N GLU A 156 1.09 -0.82 -20.97
CA GLU A 156 1.12 -1.48 -19.66
C GLU A 156 1.19 -0.48 -18.50
N PHE A 157 1.97 0.60 -18.67
CA PHE A 157 2.06 1.67 -17.67
C PHE A 157 0.73 2.39 -17.49
N LEU A 158 0.05 2.72 -18.59
CA LEU A 158 -1.28 3.33 -18.55
C LEU A 158 -2.32 2.39 -17.95
N ALA A 159 -2.27 1.09 -18.25
CA ALA A 159 -3.14 0.09 -17.64
C ALA A 159 -2.91 -0.03 -16.12
N MET A 160 -1.65 0.02 -15.67
CA MET A 160 -1.30 0.07 -14.26
C MET A 160 -1.87 1.32 -13.58
N LEU A 161 -1.75 2.51 -14.20
CA LEU A 161 -2.36 3.74 -13.68
C LEU A 161 -3.90 3.61 -13.62
N ALA A 162 -4.54 3.12 -14.68
CA ALA A 162 -5.99 2.93 -14.75
C ALA A 162 -6.53 2.00 -13.65
N SER A 163 -5.72 1.08 -13.14
CA SER A 163 -6.08 0.17 -12.05
C SER A 163 -6.16 0.86 -10.67
N GLN A 164 -5.61 2.06 -10.54
CA GLN A 164 -5.62 2.80 -9.27
C GLN A 164 -6.95 3.53 -9.10
N SER A 165 -7.48 3.51 -7.88
CA SER A 165 -8.82 4.03 -7.55
C SER A 165 -9.03 5.50 -7.95
N GLN A 166 -8.00 6.34 -7.83
CA GLN A 166 -8.08 7.75 -8.19
C GLN A 166 -8.37 8.00 -9.68
N TYR A 167 -7.84 7.14 -10.57
CA TYR A 167 -8.13 7.25 -12.01
C TYR A 167 -9.42 6.55 -12.40
N ALA A 168 -9.83 5.53 -11.64
CA ALA A 168 -11.08 4.79 -11.90
C ALA A 168 -12.33 5.68 -11.72
N VAL A 169 -12.28 6.65 -10.79
CA VAL A 169 -13.38 7.57 -10.50
C VAL A 169 -13.31 8.88 -11.30
N MET A 170 -12.23 9.11 -12.06
CA MET A 170 -12.05 10.31 -12.87
C MET A 170 -13.03 10.33 -14.05
N GLU A 171 -13.49 11.53 -14.44
CA GLU A 171 -14.28 11.73 -15.65
C GLU A 171 -13.49 11.21 -16.87
N ARG A 172 -14.16 10.38 -17.70
CA ARG A 172 -13.52 9.58 -18.75
C ARG A 172 -12.72 10.44 -19.74
N ALA A 173 -13.34 11.50 -20.29
CA ALA A 173 -12.67 12.32 -21.31
C ALA A 173 -11.45 13.06 -20.73
N ARG A 174 -11.47 13.39 -19.45
CA ARG A 174 -10.36 14.02 -18.75
C ARG A 174 -9.22 13.02 -18.49
N ARG A 175 -9.55 11.81 -18.04
CA ARG A 175 -8.60 10.73 -17.87
C ARG A 175 -7.93 10.37 -19.19
N ASP A 176 -8.71 10.27 -20.28
CA ASP A 176 -8.19 9.93 -21.60
C ASP A 176 -7.18 11.00 -22.06
N ARG A 177 -7.47 12.30 -21.92
CA ARG A 177 -6.51 13.39 -22.21
C ARG A 177 -5.24 13.32 -21.37
N LEU A 178 -5.36 12.98 -20.08
CA LEU A 178 -4.20 12.81 -19.21
C LEU A 178 -3.34 11.63 -19.66
N PHE A 179 -3.96 10.52 -20.00
CA PHE A 179 -3.27 9.30 -20.42
C PHE A 179 -2.61 9.47 -21.80
N ASP A 180 -3.27 10.15 -22.74
CA ASP A 180 -2.66 10.52 -24.04
C ASP A 180 -1.42 11.39 -23.83
N GLY A 181 -1.46 12.36 -22.94
CA GLY A 181 -0.31 13.20 -22.61
C GLY A 181 0.83 12.42 -21.95
N ILE A 182 0.52 11.46 -21.07
CA ILE A 182 1.52 10.58 -20.44
C ILE A 182 2.13 9.65 -21.48
N ALA A 183 1.31 9.06 -22.37
CA ALA A 183 1.79 8.22 -23.45
C ALA A 183 2.80 8.96 -24.35
N ALA A 184 2.43 10.16 -24.80
CA ALA A 184 3.29 10.98 -25.63
C ALA A 184 4.65 11.27 -24.96
N LEU A 185 4.67 11.58 -23.66
CA LEU A 185 5.92 11.80 -22.92
C LEU A 185 6.79 10.54 -22.85
N ILE A 186 6.18 9.36 -22.65
CA ILE A 186 6.91 8.09 -22.57
C ILE A 186 7.51 7.75 -23.94
N ASP A 187 6.71 7.86 -24.98
CA ASP A 187 7.13 7.51 -26.35
C ASP A 187 8.20 8.47 -26.86
N GLU A 188 8.11 9.77 -26.56
CA GLU A 188 9.06 10.79 -27.01
C GLU A 188 10.39 10.77 -26.23
N HIS A 189 10.37 10.46 -24.93
CA HIS A 189 11.54 10.66 -24.06
C HIS A 189 12.14 9.38 -23.48
N LEU A 190 11.43 8.25 -23.57
CA LEU A 190 11.85 6.96 -22.99
C LEU A 190 11.69 5.78 -23.95
N ASP A 191 11.66 6.01 -25.26
CA ASP A 191 11.54 4.97 -26.28
C ASP A 191 10.40 3.96 -26.00
N GLY A 192 9.25 4.45 -25.53
CA GLY A 192 8.05 3.66 -25.27
C GLY A 192 8.12 2.73 -24.05
N THR A 193 9.09 2.92 -23.15
CA THR A 193 9.21 2.10 -21.93
C THR A 193 9.50 2.92 -20.69
N VAL A 194 8.92 2.52 -19.54
CA VAL A 194 9.15 3.12 -18.23
C VAL A 194 9.63 2.04 -17.27
N THR A 195 10.80 2.22 -16.68
CA THR A 195 11.24 1.38 -15.56
C THR A 195 10.88 2.06 -14.24
N LYS A 196 10.11 1.38 -13.43
CA LYS A 196 9.65 1.86 -12.13
C LYS A 196 10.22 1.00 -11.01
N GLU A 197 10.80 1.66 -10.02
CA GLU A 197 11.19 0.99 -8.79
C GLU A 197 10.05 1.01 -7.78
N TYR A 198 9.83 -0.12 -7.13
CA TYR A 198 8.93 -0.29 -6.00
C TYR A 198 9.74 -0.75 -4.79
N VAL A 199 9.33 -0.33 -3.62
CA VAL A 199 9.84 -0.88 -2.37
C VAL A 199 8.69 -1.51 -1.62
N SER A 200 8.65 -2.85 -1.58
CA SER A 200 7.73 -3.54 -0.69
C SER A 200 8.29 -3.46 0.74
N VAL A 201 7.47 -2.98 1.67
CA VAL A 201 7.81 -2.91 3.09
C VAL A 201 6.94 -3.91 3.83
N LEU A 202 7.57 -4.78 4.61
CA LEU A 202 6.93 -5.69 5.54
C LEU A 202 7.29 -5.26 6.97
N ALA A 203 6.27 -4.90 7.75
CA ALA A 203 6.40 -4.64 9.18
C ALA A 203 5.64 -5.72 9.97
N VAL A 204 6.31 -6.41 10.88
CA VAL A 204 5.72 -7.48 11.71
C VAL A 204 5.95 -7.16 13.17
N ALA A 205 4.88 -7.04 13.95
CA ALA A 205 4.96 -6.84 15.38
C ALA A 205 4.24 -7.97 16.16
N PRO A 206 4.83 -8.51 17.22
CA PRO A 206 4.15 -9.44 18.09
C PRO A 206 3.11 -8.69 18.95
N ARG A 207 1.98 -9.35 19.22
CA ARG A 207 1.04 -8.86 20.22
C ARG A 207 1.70 -8.86 21.60
N THR A 208 1.59 -7.77 22.35
CA THR A 208 1.95 -7.73 23.77
C THR A 208 0.75 -8.10 24.62
N GLY A 209 1.00 -8.79 25.75
CA GLY A 209 0.00 -9.51 26.52
C GLY A 209 -1.02 -8.65 27.27
N THR A 210 -1.95 -8.02 26.55
CA THR A 210 -3.21 -7.59 27.17
C THR A 210 -4.17 -8.77 27.12
N THR A 211 -4.44 -9.40 28.24
CA THR A 211 -5.46 -10.47 28.35
C THR A 211 -6.84 -9.84 28.11
N TRP A 212 -7.43 -10.14 26.96
CA TRP A 212 -8.83 -9.83 26.72
C TRP A 212 -9.68 -10.92 27.39
N ALA A 213 -10.70 -10.54 28.16
CA ALA A 213 -11.64 -11.51 28.69
C ALA A 213 -12.28 -12.28 27.53
N ARG A 214 -12.24 -13.60 27.61
CA ARG A 214 -12.85 -14.51 26.62
C ARG A 214 -14.37 -14.44 26.66
#